data_a890a7f1c0dad75bfaa65b2ed16b6569
#
_entry.id   a890a7f1c0dad75bfaa65b2ed16b6569
#
_cell.length_a   1.000
_cell.length_b   1.000
_cell.length_c   1.000
_cell.angle_alpha   90.00
_cell.angle_beta   90.00
_cell.angle_gamma   90.00
#
_symmetry.space_group_name_H-M   'P 1'
#
loop_
_entity.id
_entity.type
_entity.pdbx_description
1 polymer ?
#
loop_
_entity_poly.entity_id
_entity_poly.type
_entity_poly.pdbx_seq_one_letter_code
_entity_poly.pdbx_strand_id
1 'polypeptide(L)'
;MTARRGGSDDWVQLPVMIAGNGFLEFYDIPLLAGEDFSPLPYGIRQEDGMMTDYMMSGKISERSEEYVINRSAMAALGFSSPQEAVGSPLEIRHGSLGYIDNGTVAGVTEDYNYTGVFEENIPLVMLHRNFFQFVLMVRLDEDRMEDAVKSLEAAWDEVYPESQSNFIPLGDIFRSQYRNEFNARDLVLAFTLLCFLIADLGLIVFMAFIIRRRTKEIAIRKVNGAMARDIVGMLNSNFIRYMALAFVAAVPLSWLVLHAWLQRFAYKTSLDWWIFAAAGVMVLAVSLLSVSLQSWRAACLNPVEGVRK
;
A
#
# COMPACT_ATOMS: atom_id res chain seq x y z
N MET A 1 10.04 22.21 9.94
CA MET A 1 9.88 23.66 10.01
C MET A 1 8.89 24.01 11.12
N THR A 2 8.85 25.28 11.55
CA THR A 2 7.78 25.75 12.45
C THR A 2 6.98 26.86 11.75
N ALA A 3 5.67 26.83 11.95
CA ALA A 3 4.75 27.85 11.43
C ALA A 3 3.87 28.38 12.56
N ARG A 4 3.39 29.61 12.41
CA ARG A 4 2.40 30.19 13.31
C ARG A 4 1.41 31.05 12.54
N ARG A 5 0.19 31.14 13.06
CA ARG A 5 -0.81 32.13 12.61
C ARG A 5 -0.30 33.53 12.96
N GLY A 6 -0.43 34.47 12.06
CA GLY A 6 -0.06 35.86 12.34
C GLY A 6 -0.75 36.40 13.58
N GLY A 7 0.03 36.97 14.50
CA GLY A 7 -0.47 37.49 15.79
C GLY A 7 -0.62 36.43 16.90
N SER A 8 -0.29 35.15 16.68
CA SER A 8 -0.17 34.13 17.71
C SER A 8 1.27 34.02 18.20
N ASP A 9 1.45 33.66 19.46
CA ASP A 9 2.77 33.33 20.01
C ASP A 9 3.11 31.80 19.86
N ASP A 10 2.15 30.99 19.50
CA ASP A 10 2.29 29.52 19.41
C ASP A 10 2.91 29.09 18.10
N TRP A 11 4.12 28.54 18.15
CA TRP A 11 4.80 27.96 17.03
C TRP A 11 4.51 26.44 16.92
N VAL A 12 3.95 26.02 15.81
CA VAL A 12 3.63 24.63 15.54
C VAL A 12 4.67 24.05 14.59
N GLN A 13 5.19 22.84 14.91
CA GLN A 13 6.09 22.13 14.00
C GLN A 13 5.28 21.42 12.93
N LEU A 14 5.50 21.81 11.67
CA LEU A 14 4.79 21.27 10.51
C LEU A 14 5.78 20.87 9.41
N PRO A 15 5.55 19.76 8.70
CA PRO A 15 6.20 19.49 7.44
C PRO A 15 5.93 20.58 6.40
N VAL A 16 6.88 20.74 5.50
CA VAL A 16 6.75 21.64 4.36
C VAL A 16 7.05 20.90 3.07
N MET A 17 6.31 21.21 2.05
CA MET A 17 6.55 20.72 0.69
C MET A 17 6.59 21.90 -0.27
N ILE A 18 7.50 21.85 -1.24
CA ILE A 18 7.53 22.80 -2.33
C ILE A 18 6.75 22.22 -3.49
N ALA A 19 5.72 22.92 -3.92
CA ALA A 19 4.85 22.56 -5.01
C ALA A 19 5.07 23.50 -6.21
N GLY A 20 4.92 22.95 -7.41
CA GLY A 20 4.95 23.72 -8.67
C GLY A 20 3.56 24.15 -9.11
N ASN A 21 3.52 24.92 -10.21
CA ASN A 21 2.27 25.29 -10.88
C ASN A 21 1.46 24.02 -11.24
N GLY A 22 0.15 24.02 -10.95
CA GLY A 22 -0.76 22.96 -11.29
C GLY A 22 -0.58 21.66 -10.47
N PHE A 23 0.11 21.71 -9.34
CA PHE A 23 0.33 20.54 -8.48
C PHE A 23 -0.99 19.95 -7.99
N LEU A 24 -1.92 20.78 -7.53
CA LEU A 24 -3.21 20.32 -7.02
C LEU A 24 -4.06 19.68 -8.11
N GLU A 25 -4.10 20.29 -9.29
CA GLU A 25 -4.81 19.76 -10.46
C GLU A 25 -4.19 18.44 -10.95
N PHE A 26 -2.85 18.36 -11.00
CA PHE A 26 -2.15 17.16 -11.46
C PHE A 26 -2.46 15.92 -10.61
N TYR A 27 -2.63 16.10 -9.31
CA TYR A 27 -2.92 15.02 -8.36
C TYR A 27 -4.40 14.91 -7.98
N ASP A 28 -5.27 15.69 -8.62
CA ASP A 28 -6.71 15.73 -8.30
C ASP A 28 -6.98 16.02 -6.81
N ILE A 29 -6.18 16.90 -6.19
CA ILE A 29 -6.32 17.26 -4.77
C ILE A 29 -7.41 18.31 -4.63
N PRO A 30 -8.53 18.02 -3.94
CA PRO A 30 -9.64 18.95 -3.85
C PRO A 30 -9.34 20.13 -2.90
N LEU A 31 -9.65 21.35 -3.35
CA LEU A 31 -9.67 22.54 -2.53
C LEU A 31 -10.98 22.61 -1.72
N LEU A 32 -10.86 22.91 -0.44
CA LEU A 32 -11.99 23.18 0.46
C LEU A 32 -12.40 24.64 0.48
N ALA A 33 -11.41 25.53 0.33
CA ALA A 33 -11.60 26.98 0.24
C ALA A 33 -10.38 27.64 -0.38
N GLY A 34 -10.56 28.84 -0.92
CA GLY A 34 -9.50 29.62 -1.54
C GLY A 34 -9.18 29.18 -2.96
N GLU A 35 -7.97 29.46 -3.38
CA GLU A 35 -7.49 29.21 -4.74
C GLU A 35 -6.14 28.47 -4.69
N ASP A 36 -5.75 27.88 -5.82
CA ASP A 36 -4.41 27.34 -6.01
C ASP A 36 -3.39 28.50 -6.08
N PHE A 37 -2.14 28.18 -6.06
CA PHE A 37 -1.06 29.15 -6.17
C PHE A 37 -1.21 30.02 -7.42
N SER A 38 -0.92 31.30 -7.24
CA SER A 38 -0.76 32.21 -8.39
C SER A 38 0.39 31.73 -9.28
N PRO A 39 0.20 31.58 -10.59
CA PRO A 39 1.25 31.09 -11.47
C PRO A 39 2.52 31.92 -11.35
N LEU A 40 3.64 31.26 -11.07
CA LEU A 40 4.95 31.88 -11.13
C LEU A 40 5.51 31.72 -12.56
N PRO A 41 6.20 32.76 -13.09
CA PRO A 41 6.83 32.62 -14.40
C PRO A 41 7.87 31.50 -14.36
N TYR A 42 7.81 30.59 -15.32
CA TYR A 42 8.84 29.58 -15.52
C TYR A 42 10.15 30.25 -15.95
N GLY A 43 11.24 29.82 -15.32
CA GLY A 43 12.56 30.24 -15.72
C GLY A 43 13.04 31.52 -15.04
N ILE A 44 13.42 31.39 -13.77
CA ILE A 44 14.42 32.33 -13.23
C ILE A 44 15.73 31.95 -13.92
N ARG A 45 16.12 32.74 -14.94
CA ARG A 45 17.46 32.62 -15.48
C ARG A 45 18.45 32.94 -14.38
N GLN A 46 19.50 32.16 -14.28
CA GLN A 46 20.60 32.38 -13.35
C GLN A 46 21.21 33.79 -13.47
N GLU A 47 20.93 34.47 -14.60
CA GLU A 47 21.31 35.84 -14.93
C GLU A 47 20.56 36.91 -14.12
N ASP A 48 19.41 36.61 -13.55
CA ASP A 48 18.58 37.62 -12.88
C ASP A 48 19.04 37.96 -11.45
N GLY A 49 20.15 37.41 -10.98
CA GLY A 49 20.74 37.72 -9.64
C GLY A 49 19.89 37.32 -8.43
N MET A 50 18.67 36.86 -8.63
CA MET A 50 17.68 36.60 -7.57
C MET A 50 18.13 35.49 -6.61
N MET A 51 18.82 34.46 -7.13
CA MET A 51 19.43 33.41 -6.30
C MET A 51 20.58 33.98 -5.45
N THR A 52 21.35 34.90 -6.01
CA THR A 52 22.47 35.55 -5.34
C THR A 52 21.95 36.51 -4.27
N ASP A 53 20.91 37.27 -4.56
CA ASP A 53 20.27 38.18 -3.59
C ASP A 53 19.63 37.41 -2.43
N TYR A 54 19.01 36.27 -2.71
CA TYR A 54 18.48 35.35 -1.68
C TYR A 54 19.58 34.80 -0.76
N MET A 55 20.65 34.29 -1.37
CA MET A 55 21.78 33.71 -0.62
C MET A 55 22.55 34.77 0.18
N MET A 56 22.59 36.01 -0.29
CA MET A 56 23.34 37.11 0.32
C MET A 56 22.53 37.89 1.35
N SER A 57 21.24 38.09 1.14
CA SER A 57 20.38 38.93 1.99
C SER A 57 19.47 38.16 2.94
N GLY A 58 19.25 36.88 2.72
CA GLY A 58 18.24 36.09 3.46
C GLY A 58 16.80 36.58 3.26
N LYS A 59 16.60 37.56 2.41
CA LYS A 59 15.27 38.11 2.08
C LYS A 59 14.84 37.61 0.71
N ILE A 60 13.79 36.81 0.71
CA ILE A 60 13.11 36.38 -0.52
C ILE A 60 12.08 37.48 -0.80
N SER A 61 12.34 38.22 -1.86
CA SER A 61 11.52 39.23 -2.52
C SER A 61 10.46 39.97 -1.68
N GLU A 62 10.18 41.19 -2.02
CA GLU A 62 9.10 42.01 -1.46
C GLU A 62 7.68 41.48 -1.76
N ARG A 63 7.57 40.38 -2.47
CA ARG A 63 6.31 39.72 -2.80
C ARG A 63 5.79 38.94 -1.61
N SER A 64 4.51 39.07 -1.30
CA SER A 64 3.81 38.22 -0.34
C SER A 64 3.91 36.77 -0.75
N GLU A 65 4.31 35.86 0.15
CA GLU A 65 4.35 34.44 -0.06
C GLU A 65 2.95 33.84 0.02
N GLU A 66 2.66 32.90 -0.87
CA GLU A 66 1.40 32.17 -0.87
C GLU A 66 1.62 30.75 -0.33
N TYR A 67 0.74 30.36 0.59
CA TYR A 67 0.74 29.03 1.17
C TYR A 67 -0.58 28.32 0.89
N VAL A 68 -0.49 27.06 0.52
CA VAL A 68 -1.65 26.17 0.55
C VAL A 68 -1.44 25.19 1.71
N ILE A 69 -2.44 25.05 2.55
CA ILE A 69 -2.39 24.19 3.73
C ILE A 69 -3.44 23.10 3.63
N ASN A 70 -3.17 21.91 4.17
CA ASN A 70 -4.19 20.90 4.25
C ASN A 70 -5.08 21.07 5.50
N ARG A 71 -6.19 20.33 5.57
CA ARG A 71 -7.15 20.37 6.68
C ARG A 71 -6.48 20.15 8.04
N SER A 72 -5.56 19.19 8.12
CA SER A 72 -4.83 18.88 9.35
C SER A 72 -3.91 20.01 9.78
N ALA A 73 -3.23 20.69 8.84
CA ALA A 73 -2.41 21.86 9.15
C ALA A 73 -3.28 23.06 9.58
N MET A 74 -4.42 23.24 8.92
CA MET A 74 -5.42 24.24 9.31
C MET A 74 -5.83 24.07 10.78
N ALA A 75 -6.18 22.84 11.19
CA ALA A 75 -6.55 22.55 12.57
C ALA A 75 -5.38 22.74 13.55
N ALA A 76 -4.17 22.28 13.17
CA ALA A 76 -2.96 22.44 13.99
C ALA A 76 -2.58 23.91 14.22
N LEU A 77 -2.86 24.79 13.25
CA LEU A 77 -2.64 26.23 13.34
C LEU A 77 -3.78 26.98 14.08
N GLY A 78 -4.81 26.28 14.55
CA GLY A 78 -5.89 26.81 15.34
C GLY A 78 -6.98 27.57 14.55
N PHE A 79 -7.11 27.31 13.24
CA PHE A 79 -8.24 27.81 12.46
C PHE A 79 -9.45 26.89 12.61
N SER A 80 -10.64 27.48 12.75
CA SER A 80 -11.89 26.75 12.95
C SER A 80 -12.57 26.32 11.65
N SER A 81 -12.26 26.97 10.53
CA SER A 81 -12.83 26.68 9.22
C SER A 81 -11.88 27.00 8.08
N PRO A 82 -12.03 26.35 6.91
CA PRO A 82 -11.24 26.68 5.73
C PRO A 82 -11.37 28.14 5.29
N GLN A 83 -12.57 28.70 5.41
CA GLN A 83 -12.87 30.09 5.02
C GLN A 83 -12.18 31.10 5.96
N GLU A 84 -12.00 30.74 7.23
CA GLU A 84 -11.26 31.57 8.20
C GLU A 84 -9.75 31.58 7.89
N ALA A 85 -9.24 30.45 7.42
CA ALA A 85 -7.82 30.30 7.14
C ALA A 85 -7.38 31.09 5.90
N VAL A 86 -8.22 31.09 4.84
CA VAL A 86 -7.91 31.79 3.58
C VAL A 86 -7.74 33.28 3.80
N GLY A 87 -6.65 33.85 3.27
CA GLY A 87 -6.27 35.25 3.41
C GLY A 87 -5.63 35.60 4.77
N SER A 88 -5.58 34.64 5.71
CA SER A 88 -4.94 34.88 7.00
C SER A 88 -3.42 34.90 6.88
N PRO A 89 -2.72 35.78 7.62
CA PRO A 89 -1.26 35.80 7.61
C PRO A 89 -0.70 34.57 8.32
N LEU A 90 0.34 34.00 7.70
CA LEU A 90 1.06 32.83 8.20
C LEU A 90 2.57 33.11 8.19
N GLU A 91 3.20 32.97 9.33
CA GLU A 91 4.63 33.12 9.48
C GLU A 91 5.33 31.76 9.54
N ILE A 92 6.46 31.65 8.87
CA ILE A 92 7.21 30.39 8.76
C ILE A 92 8.67 30.61 9.17
N ARG A 93 9.22 29.67 9.95
CA ARG A 93 10.66 29.51 10.20
C ARG A 93 11.15 28.17 9.65
N HIS A 94 12.08 28.23 8.72
CA HIS A 94 12.69 27.07 8.13
C HIS A 94 14.20 27.20 8.11
N GLY A 95 14.93 26.11 8.43
CA GLY A 95 16.39 26.16 8.58
C GLY A 95 17.13 26.68 7.34
N SER A 96 16.69 26.28 6.13
CA SER A 96 17.30 26.71 4.87
C SER A 96 16.59 27.89 4.19
N LEU A 97 15.33 28.16 4.52
CA LEU A 97 14.54 29.26 3.95
C LEU A 97 14.54 30.52 4.84
N GLY A 98 15.08 30.43 6.05
CA GLY A 98 15.06 31.55 7.01
C GLY A 98 13.68 31.80 7.63
N TYR A 99 13.44 33.06 8.00
CA TYR A 99 12.18 33.52 8.54
C TYR A 99 11.38 34.30 7.48
N ILE A 100 10.14 33.86 7.27
CA ILE A 100 9.19 34.46 6.33
C ILE A 100 7.99 34.96 7.14
N ASP A 101 7.78 36.29 7.14
CA ASP A 101 6.75 36.97 7.94
C ASP A 101 5.64 37.61 7.10
N ASN A 102 5.76 37.57 5.77
CA ASN A 102 4.85 38.21 4.83
C ASN A 102 3.98 37.25 4.04
N GLY A 103 3.81 36.00 4.53
CA GLY A 103 3.04 35.01 3.85
C GLY A 103 1.56 35.00 4.22
N THR A 104 0.72 34.55 3.27
CA THR A 104 -0.72 34.42 3.47
C THR A 104 -1.19 33.04 2.98
N VAL A 105 -2.25 32.53 3.60
CA VAL A 105 -2.90 31.28 3.16
C VAL A 105 -3.74 31.56 1.91
N ALA A 106 -3.36 31.06 0.76
CA ALA A 106 -4.09 31.17 -0.50
C ALA A 106 -5.23 30.15 -0.59
N GLY A 107 -5.01 28.94 -0.10
CA GLY A 107 -6.01 27.89 -0.16
C GLY A 107 -5.86 26.85 0.94
N VAL A 108 -6.96 26.11 1.15
CA VAL A 108 -7.02 24.97 2.07
C VAL A 108 -7.49 23.75 1.29
N THR A 109 -6.73 22.65 1.34
CA THR A 109 -7.07 21.38 0.69
C THR A 109 -7.65 20.37 1.67
N GLU A 110 -8.28 19.32 1.14
CA GLU A 110 -8.45 18.07 1.89
C GLU A 110 -7.10 17.48 2.28
N ASP A 111 -7.13 16.61 3.29
CA ASP A 111 -5.96 15.80 3.61
C ASP A 111 -5.74 14.75 2.53
N TYR A 112 -4.51 14.59 2.11
CA TYR A 112 -4.10 13.56 1.15
C TYR A 112 -2.82 12.87 1.62
N ASN A 113 -2.66 11.63 1.20
CA ASN A 113 -1.51 10.84 1.59
C ASN A 113 -0.27 11.18 0.75
N TYR A 114 0.69 11.88 1.32
CA TYR A 114 1.95 12.24 0.66
C TYR A 114 3.19 11.54 1.27
N THR A 115 3.05 10.86 2.42
CA THR A 115 4.17 10.19 3.11
C THR A 115 4.12 8.68 3.06
N GLY A 116 3.00 8.11 2.62
CA GLY A 116 2.80 6.66 2.56
C GLY A 116 1.67 6.17 3.48
N VAL A 117 1.49 4.85 3.54
CA VAL A 117 0.33 4.22 4.19
C VAL A 117 0.43 4.06 5.71
N PHE A 118 1.54 4.51 6.31
CA PHE A 118 1.80 4.29 7.75
C PHE A 118 1.30 5.42 8.64
N GLU A 119 1.13 6.61 8.09
CA GLU A 119 0.74 7.82 8.84
C GLU A 119 -0.52 8.43 8.25
N GLU A 120 -1.48 8.79 9.10
CA GLU A 120 -2.73 9.45 8.72
C GLU A 120 -2.65 10.97 8.97
N ASN A 121 -3.31 11.71 8.07
CA ASN A 121 -3.63 13.13 8.32
C ASN A 121 -2.45 13.98 8.79
N ILE A 122 -1.30 13.83 8.13
CA ILE A 122 -0.13 14.63 8.48
C ILE A 122 -0.39 16.08 8.07
N PRO A 123 -0.28 17.02 9.02
CA PRO A 123 -0.40 18.45 8.71
C PRO A 123 0.67 18.84 7.68
N LEU A 124 0.29 19.56 6.63
CA LEU A 124 1.20 19.94 5.55
C LEU A 124 0.99 21.40 5.16
N VAL A 125 2.09 22.13 5.03
CA VAL A 125 2.13 23.46 4.41
C VAL A 125 2.86 23.36 3.08
N MET A 126 2.22 23.75 2.00
CA MET A 126 2.81 23.81 0.67
C MET A 126 3.23 25.24 0.36
N LEU A 127 4.42 25.36 -0.21
CA LEU A 127 4.99 26.63 -0.69
C LEU A 127 5.20 26.55 -2.20
N HIS A 128 4.93 27.64 -2.87
CA HIS A 128 5.18 27.78 -4.29
C HIS A 128 6.52 28.47 -4.57
N ARG A 129 7.52 27.71 -5.04
CA ARG A 129 8.85 28.24 -5.31
C ARG A 129 9.47 27.61 -6.53
N ASN A 130 10.00 28.43 -7.45
CA ASN A 130 10.57 27.93 -8.72
C ASN A 130 11.97 27.32 -8.56
N PHE A 131 12.77 27.78 -7.61
CA PHE A 131 14.18 27.38 -7.55
C PHE A 131 14.47 26.10 -6.77
N PHE A 132 13.45 25.50 -6.14
CA PHE A 132 13.55 24.18 -5.49
C PHE A 132 12.75 23.09 -6.22
N GLN A 133 12.38 23.32 -7.47
CA GLN A 133 11.70 22.35 -8.30
C GLN A 133 12.72 21.50 -9.06
N PHE A 134 13.05 20.35 -8.53
CA PHE A 134 14.05 19.44 -9.12
C PHE A 134 13.43 18.31 -9.93
N VAL A 135 12.12 18.17 -9.90
CA VAL A 135 11.38 17.08 -10.53
C VAL A 135 10.25 17.64 -11.38
N LEU A 136 10.22 17.27 -12.63
CA LEU A 136 9.09 17.49 -13.53
C LEU A 136 8.28 16.19 -13.61
N MET A 137 6.98 16.27 -13.32
CA MET A 137 6.09 15.14 -13.47
C MET A 137 5.27 15.29 -14.74
N VAL A 138 5.21 14.22 -15.54
CA VAL A 138 4.49 14.19 -16.79
C VAL A 138 3.50 13.03 -16.77
N ARG A 139 2.24 13.30 -17.08
CA ARG A 139 1.21 12.28 -17.26
C ARG A 139 1.25 11.82 -18.72
N LEU A 140 1.47 10.54 -18.93
CA LEU A 140 1.53 9.92 -20.25
C LEU A 140 0.31 9.01 -20.47
N ASP A 141 -0.07 8.85 -21.72
CA ASP A 141 -1.05 7.86 -22.14
C ASP A 141 -0.38 6.47 -22.12
N GLU A 142 -1.01 5.50 -21.43
CA GLU A 142 -0.48 4.15 -21.28
C GLU A 142 -0.27 3.45 -22.62
N ASP A 143 -1.19 3.64 -23.58
CA ASP A 143 -1.14 2.99 -24.89
C ASP A 143 0.02 3.51 -25.76
N ARG A 144 0.59 4.68 -25.43
CA ARG A 144 1.65 5.36 -26.19
C ARG A 144 2.88 5.69 -25.36
N MET A 145 3.05 5.03 -24.23
CA MET A 145 4.09 5.35 -23.24
C MET A 145 5.51 5.33 -23.87
N GLU A 146 5.83 4.30 -24.64
CA GLU A 146 7.17 4.15 -25.24
C GLU A 146 7.51 5.28 -26.23
N ASP A 147 6.56 5.66 -27.08
CA ASP A 147 6.74 6.74 -28.06
C ASP A 147 6.77 8.11 -27.36
N ALA A 148 5.99 8.30 -26.32
CA ALA A 148 5.97 9.52 -25.54
C ALA A 148 7.28 9.72 -24.77
N VAL A 149 7.85 8.67 -24.17
CA VAL A 149 9.17 8.74 -23.51
C VAL A 149 10.26 9.11 -24.52
N LYS A 150 10.31 8.47 -25.70
CA LYS A 150 11.29 8.83 -26.76
C LYS A 150 11.15 10.28 -27.21
N SER A 151 9.90 10.78 -27.30
CA SER A 151 9.66 12.18 -27.68
C SER A 151 10.12 13.15 -26.59
N LEU A 152 9.94 12.79 -25.32
CA LEU A 152 10.43 13.58 -24.18
C LEU A 152 11.97 13.57 -24.11
N GLU A 153 12.60 12.42 -24.34
CA GLU A 153 14.07 12.32 -24.42
C GLU A 153 14.62 13.23 -25.52
N ALA A 154 14.04 13.18 -26.72
CA ALA A 154 14.46 14.03 -27.83
C ALA A 154 14.28 15.54 -27.53
N ALA A 155 13.16 15.91 -26.91
CA ALA A 155 12.90 17.29 -26.49
C ALA A 155 13.85 17.74 -25.38
N TRP A 156 14.20 16.85 -24.46
CA TRP A 156 15.17 17.13 -23.41
C TRP A 156 16.57 17.38 -23.99
N ASP A 157 17.01 16.50 -24.88
CA ASP A 157 18.35 16.61 -25.53
C ASP A 157 18.47 17.87 -26.38
N GLU A 158 17.35 18.34 -26.97
CA GLU A 158 17.32 19.61 -27.71
C GLU A 158 17.52 20.83 -26.80
N VAL A 159 16.88 20.80 -25.61
CA VAL A 159 16.91 21.93 -24.65
C VAL A 159 18.14 21.87 -23.74
N TYR A 160 18.57 20.70 -23.37
CA TYR A 160 19.66 20.47 -22.41
C TYR A 160 20.68 19.44 -22.92
N PRO A 161 21.43 19.76 -24.00
CA PRO A 161 22.32 18.79 -24.66
C PRO A 161 23.48 18.28 -23.79
N GLU A 162 23.81 18.99 -22.73
CA GLU A 162 24.88 18.59 -21.79
C GLU A 162 24.38 17.82 -20.58
N SER A 163 23.07 17.64 -20.44
CA SER A 163 22.44 16.98 -19.28
C SER A 163 21.70 15.72 -19.70
N GLN A 164 22.04 14.59 -19.10
CA GLN A 164 21.31 13.35 -19.36
C GLN A 164 19.89 13.40 -18.78
N SER A 165 18.92 13.03 -19.60
CA SER A 165 17.55 12.81 -19.16
C SER A 165 17.48 11.55 -18.26
N ASN A 166 16.73 11.64 -17.18
CA ASN A 166 16.47 10.50 -16.31
C ASN A 166 14.96 10.38 -16.07
N PHE A 167 14.31 9.62 -16.94
CA PHE A 167 12.87 9.35 -16.81
C PHE A 167 12.65 8.12 -15.93
N ILE A 168 12.02 8.31 -14.80
CA ILE A 168 11.71 7.24 -13.85
C ILE A 168 10.19 7.08 -13.79
N PRO A 169 9.65 5.91 -14.15
CA PRO A 169 8.23 5.64 -13.96
C PRO A 169 7.85 5.80 -12.48
N LEU A 170 6.76 6.52 -12.21
CA LEU A 170 6.29 6.76 -10.84
C LEU A 170 6.05 5.44 -10.08
N GLY A 171 5.58 4.41 -10.80
CA GLY A 171 5.40 3.06 -10.25
C GLY A 171 6.69 2.44 -9.70
N ASP A 172 7.85 2.73 -10.30
CA ASP A 172 9.14 2.21 -9.81
C ASP A 172 9.61 2.94 -8.55
N ILE A 173 9.29 4.23 -8.43
CA ILE A 173 9.52 4.99 -7.19
C ILE A 173 8.68 4.38 -6.06
N PHE A 174 7.39 4.13 -6.28
CA PHE A 174 6.54 3.44 -5.31
C PHE A 174 7.05 2.04 -4.96
N ARG A 175 7.45 1.24 -5.95
CA ARG A 175 8.02 -0.09 -5.69
C ARG A 175 9.29 -0.02 -4.86
N SER A 176 10.15 0.97 -5.10
CA SER A 176 11.38 1.14 -4.33
C SER A 176 11.10 1.52 -2.87
N GLN A 177 10.10 2.35 -2.65
CA GLN A 177 9.67 2.80 -1.32
C GLN A 177 9.05 1.65 -0.50
N TYR A 178 8.24 0.79 -1.16
CA TYR A 178 7.58 -0.35 -0.52
C TYR A 178 8.29 -1.68 -0.79
N ARG A 179 9.59 -1.66 -1.11
CA ARG A 179 10.37 -2.86 -1.39
C ARG A 179 10.36 -3.86 -0.23
N ASN A 180 10.43 -3.36 1.00
CA ASN A 180 10.44 -4.22 2.19
C ASN A 180 9.10 -4.95 2.35
N GLU A 181 7.99 -4.28 2.09
CA GLU A 181 6.64 -4.84 2.14
C GLU A 181 6.43 -5.89 1.05
N PHE A 182 6.89 -5.63 -0.17
CA PHE A 182 6.86 -6.61 -1.25
C PHE A 182 7.73 -7.83 -0.95
N ASN A 183 8.93 -7.63 -0.44
CA ASN A 183 9.80 -8.73 -0.03
C ASN A 183 9.19 -9.55 1.11
N ALA A 184 8.58 -8.89 2.11
CA ALA A 184 7.87 -9.56 3.20
C ALA A 184 6.70 -10.39 2.69
N ARG A 185 5.91 -9.86 1.74
CA ARG A 185 4.82 -10.60 1.08
C ARG A 185 5.35 -11.87 0.39
N ASP A 186 6.41 -11.74 -0.39
CA ASP A 186 6.96 -12.86 -1.16
C ASP A 186 7.56 -13.94 -0.24
N LEU A 187 8.20 -13.55 0.86
CA LEU A 187 8.66 -14.46 1.91
C LEU A 187 7.48 -15.18 2.57
N VAL A 188 6.44 -14.45 2.96
CA VAL A 188 5.23 -15.05 3.56
C VAL A 188 4.57 -16.04 2.60
N LEU A 189 4.48 -15.73 1.31
CA LEU A 189 3.97 -16.65 0.29
C LEU A 189 4.83 -17.91 0.18
N ALA A 190 6.16 -17.77 0.11
CA ALA A 190 7.07 -18.90 0.02
C ALA A 190 6.96 -19.82 1.25
N PHE A 191 6.95 -19.25 2.45
CA PHE A 191 6.77 -20.03 3.69
C PHE A 191 5.37 -20.65 3.79
N THR A 192 4.33 -19.97 3.34
CA THR A 192 2.98 -20.51 3.31
C THR A 192 2.90 -21.74 2.41
N LEU A 193 3.49 -21.68 1.21
CA LEU A 193 3.55 -22.82 0.29
C LEU A 193 4.35 -23.97 0.90
N LEU A 194 5.49 -23.70 1.53
CA LEU A 194 6.29 -24.70 2.21
C LEU A 194 5.52 -25.39 3.36
N CYS A 195 4.90 -24.59 4.23
CA CYS A 195 4.07 -25.11 5.32
C CYS A 195 2.91 -25.95 4.79
N PHE A 196 2.30 -25.51 3.70
CA PHE A 196 1.21 -26.23 3.05
C PHE A 196 1.67 -27.60 2.52
N LEU A 197 2.82 -27.66 1.83
CA LEU A 197 3.41 -28.91 1.36
C LEU A 197 3.73 -29.89 2.51
N ILE A 198 4.32 -29.38 3.60
CA ILE A 198 4.64 -30.20 4.77
C ILE A 198 3.34 -30.75 5.42
N ALA A 199 2.32 -29.90 5.55
CA ALA A 199 1.04 -30.30 6.09
C ALA A 199 0.36 -31.37 5.23
N ASP A 200 0.37 -31.22 3.90
CA ASP A 200 -0.22 -32.18 2.96
C ASP A 200 0.55 -33.52 3.00
N LEU A 201 1.89 -33.51 3.06
CA LEU A 201 2.69 -34.71 3.27
C LEU A 201 2.33 -35.42 4.59
N GLY A 202 2.17 -34.67 5.68
CA GLY A 202 1.72 -35.21 6.95
C GLY A 202 0.33 -35.87 6.85
N LEU A 203 -0.58 -35.21 6.12
CA LEU A 203 -1.90 -35.72 5.86
C LEU A 203 -1.88 -37.02 5.05
N ILE A 204 -1.02 -37.09 4.02
CA ILE A 204 -0.79 -38.29 3.21
C ILE A 204 -0.38 -39.49 4.10
N VAL A 205 0.62 -39.29 4.95
CA VAL A 205 1.10 -40.34 5.85
C VAL A 205 0.02 -40.75 6.87
N PHE A 206 -0.69 -39.78 7.43
CA PHE A 206 -1.78 -40.02 8.40
C PHE A 206 -2.92 -40.83 7.78
N MET A 207 -3.33 -40.49 6.56
CA MET A 207 -4.37 -41.24 5.84
C MET A 207 -3.91 -42.65 5.49
N ALA A 208 -2.67 -42.82 5.06
CA ALA A 208 -2.10 -44.18 4.80
C ALA A 208 -2.13 -45.05 6.07
N PHE A 209 -1.87 -44.46 7.24
CA PHE A 209 -1.96 -45.12 8.55
C PHE A 209 -3.42 -45.49 8.91
N ILE A 210 -4.38 -44.60 8.72
CA ILE A 210 -5.81 -44.89 8.94
C ILE A 210 -6.29 -46.01 8.05
N ILE A 211 -5.95 -45.96 6.76
CA ILE A 211 -6.32 -46.98 5.79
C ILE A 211 -5.78 -48.34 6.22
N ARG A 212 -4.50 -48.44 6.61
CA ARG A 212 -3.90 -49.69 7.11
C ARG A 212 -4.62 -50.24 8.34
N ARG A 213 -5.00 -49.40 9.29
CA ARG A 213 -5.76 -49.82 10.46
C ARG A 213 -7.17 -50.31 10.16
N ARG A 214 -7.79 -49.78 9.09
CA ARG A 214 -9.15 -50.14 8.68
C ARG A 214 -9.20 -51.14 7.53
N THR A 215 -8.07 -51.75 7.12
CA THR A 215 -7.99 -52.65 5.99
C THR A 215 -8.98 -53.81 6.10
N LYS A 216 -9.14 -54.44 7.27
CA LYS A 216 -10.10 -55.51 7.49
C LYS A 216 -11.59 -55.06 7.35
N GLU A 217 -11.93 -53.89 7.88
CA GLU A 217 -13.27 -53.29 7.75
C GLU A 217 -13.58 -53.00 6.29
N ILE A 218 -12.62 -52.42 5.55
CA ILE A 218 -12.73 -52.09 4.14
C ILE A 218 -12.91 -53.39 3.32
N ALA A 219 -12.11 -54.46 3.57
CA ALA A 219 -12.20 -55.74 2.91
C ALA A 219 -13.56 -56.41 3.10
N ILE A 220 -14.08 -56.45 4.36
CA ILE A 220 -15.39 -57.03 4.68
C ILE A 220 -16.53 -56.31 3.95
N ARG A 221 -16.49 -54.97 3.94
CA ARG A 221 -17.50 -54.15 3.23
C ARG A 221 -17.45 -54.38 1.74
N LYS A 222 -16.25 -54.54 1.16
CA LYS A 222 -16.06 -54.81 -0.26
C LYS A 222 -16.57 -56.16 -0.67
N VAL A 223 -16.37 -57.21 0.17
CA VAL A 223 -16.95 -58.55 -0.02
C VAL A 223 -18.46 -58.52 0.02
N ASN A 224 -19.04 -57.64 0.87
CA ASN A 224 -20.49 -57.43 0.98
C ASN A 224 -21.06 -56.47 -0.10
N GLY A 225 -20.29 -56.15 -1.16
CA GLY A 225 -20.78 -55.40 -2.31
C GLY A 225 -20.65 -53.89 -2.23
N ALA A 226 -19.93 -53.33 -1.24
CA ALA A 226 -19.68 -51.88 -1.19
C ALA A 226 -18.83 -51.42 -2.37
N MET A 227 -19.28 -50.34 -3.01
CA MET A 227 -18.53 -49.71 -4.11
C MET A 227 -17.35 -48.88 -3.59
N ALA A 228 -16.36 -48.63 -4.44
CA ALA A 228 -15.21 -47.78 -4.06
C ALA A 228 -15.62 -46.38 -3.57
N ARG A 229 -16.66 -45.78 -4.14
CA ARG A 229 -17.23 -44.51 -3.74
C ARG A 229 -17.73 -44.51 -2.29
N ASP A 230 -18.29 -45.59 -1.80
CA ASP A 230 -18.85 -45.72 -0.45
C ASP A 230 -17.71 -45.75 0.59
N ILE A 231 -16.62 -46.41 0.25
CA ILE A 231 -15.40 -46.45 1.06
C ILE A 231 -14.72 -45.07 1.11
N VAL A 232 -14.59 -44.39 -0.03
CA VAL A 232 -14.04 -43.04 -0.13
C VAL A 232 -14.90 -42.06 0.66
N GLY A 233 -16.23 -42.13 0.52
CA GLY A 233 -17.18 -41.28 1.27
C GLY A 233 -17.05 -41.45 2.79
N MET A 234 -16.92 -42.70 3.27
CA MET A 234 -16.72 -43.00 4.69
C MET A 234 -15.41 -42.41 5.24
N LEU A 235 -14.32 -42.54 4.50
CA LEU A 235 -13.01 -42.00 4.92
C LEU A 235 -13.02 -40.46 4.89
N ASN A 236 -13.56 -39.87 3.85
CA ASN A 236 -13.63 -38.43 3.69
C ASN A 236 -14.57 -37.76 4.72
N SER A 237 -15.69 -38.40 5.11
CA SER A 237 -16.63 -37.82 6.08
C SER A 237 -15.99 -37.58 7.44
N ASN A 238 -15.16 -38.51 7.91
CA ASN A 238 -14.40 -38.32 9.15
C ASN A 238 -13.36 -37.21 9.02
N PHE A 239 -12.68 -37.16 7.88
CA PHE A 239 -11.69 -36.13 7.60
C PHE A 239 -12.31 -34.72 7.58
N ILE A 240 -13.45 -34.54 6.92
CA ILE A 240 -14.18 -33.25 6.88
C ILE A 240 -14.52 -32.76 8.31
N ARG A 241 -14.91 -33.66 9.21
CA ARG A 241 -15.18 -33.28 10.61
C ARG A 241 -13.95 -32.72 11.33
N TYR A 242 -12.78 -33.35 11.17
CA TYR A 242 -11.52 -32.86 11.75
C TYR A 242 -11.09 -31.53 11.12
N MET A 243 -11.26 -31.37 9.81
CA MET A 243 -10.98 -30.11 9.11
C MET A 243 -11.91 -28.99 9.58
N ALA A 244 -13.21 -29.26 9.78
CA ALA A 244 -14.14 -28.27 10.29
C ALA A 244 -13.76 -27.80 11.71
N LEU A 245 -13.38 -28.73 12.61
CA LEU A 245 -12.90 -28.38 13.93
C LEU A 245 -11.61 -27.55 13.89
N ALA A 246 -10.67 -27.94 13.05
CA ALA A 246 -9.42 -27.17 12.86
C ALA A 246 -9.69 -25.77 12.30
N PHE A 247 -10.62 -25.64 11.35
CA PHE A 247 -11.03 -24.36 10.80
C PHE A 247 -11.66 -23.43 11.83
N VAL A 248 -12.57 -23.96 12.66
CA VAL A 248 -13.20 -23.20 13.76
C VAL A 248 -12.16 -22.67 14.75
N ALA A 249 -11.07 -23.39 15.00
CA ALA A 249 -9.99 -22.94 15.86
C ALA A 249 -9.03 -21.96 15.14
N ALA A 250 -8.77 -22.20 13.84
CA ALA A 250 -7.80 -21.41 13.07
C ALA A 250 -8.32 -20.00 12.75
N VAL A 251 -9.61 -19.83 12.45
CA VAL A 251 -10.18 -18.53 12.06
C VAL A 251 -10.03 -17.47 13.15
N PRO A 252 -10.41 -17.70 14.42
CA PRO A 252 -10.22 -16.70 15.47
C PRO A 252 -8.75 -16.34 15.69
N LEU A 253 -7.87 -17.35 15.67
CA LEU A 253 -6.44 -17.14 15.85
C LEU A 253 -5.85 -16.29 14.70
N SER A 254 -6.19 -16.62 13.47
CA SER A 254 -5.77 -15.87 12.28
C SER A 254 -6.29 -14.44 12.32
N TRP A 255 -7.56 -14.26 12.74
CA TRP A 255 -8.15 -12.94 12.85
C TRP A 255 -7.42 -12.07 13.88
N LEU A 256 -7.09 -12.62 15.05
CA LEU A 256 -6.33 -11.90 16.10
C LEU A 256 -4.96 -11.46 15.60
N VAL A 257 -4.22 -12.36 14.93
CA VAL A 257 -2.87 -12.06 14.42
C VAL A 257 -2.94 -11.00 13.30
N LEU A 258 -3.84 -11.18 12.34
CA LEU A 258 -4.01 -10.25 11.23
C LEU A 258 -4.52 -8.88 11.71
N HIS A 259 -5.46 -8.87 12.67
CA HIS A 259 -5.96 -7.62 13.23
C HIS A 259 -4.86 -6.84 13.94
N ALA A 260 -4.04 -7.50 14.78
CA ALA A 260 -2.91 -6.88 15.44
C ALA A 260 -1.84 -6.36 14.46
N TRP A 261 -1.64 -7.07 13.35
CA TRP A 261 -0.70 -6.64 12.30
C TRP A 261 -1.24 -5.43 11.53
N LEU A 262 -2.51 -5.44 11.14
CA LEU A 262 -3.17 -4.34 10.44
C LEU A 262 -3.24 -3.05 11.27
N GLN A 263 -3.23 -3.13 12.59
CA GLN A 263 -3.20 -1.93 13.44
C GLN A 263 -1.92 -1.09 13.29
N ARG A 264 -0.89 -1.61 12.66
CA ARG A 264 0.36 -0.87 12.38
C ARG A 264 0.25 0.06 11.17
N PHE A 265 -0.82 -0.08 10.38
CA PHE A 265 -1.06 0.75 9.21
C PHE A 265 -2.11 1.80 9.52
N ALA A 266 -1.88 3.03 9.06
CA ALA A 266 -2.85 4.10 9.18
C ALA A 266 -4.05 3.86 8.27
N TYR A 267 -3.80 3.53 7.01
CA TYR A 267 -4.83 3.17 6.05
C TYR A 267 -5.07 1.66 6.05
N LYS A 268 -6.14 1.22 6.70
CA LYS A 268 -6.46 -0.20 6.94
C LYS A 268 -7.52 -0.70 5.98
N THR A 269 -7.29 -1.90 5.45
CA THR A 269 -8.33 -2.64 4.76
C THR A 269 -9.18 -3.42 5.77
N SER A 270 -10.48 -3.53 5.55
CA SER A 270 -11.36 -4.36 6.38
C SER A 270 -11.01 -5.84 6.22
N LEU A 271 -10.98 -6.56 7.36
CA LEU A 271 -10.85 -8.01 7.35
C LEU A 271 -12.25 -8.64 7.20
N ASP A 272 -12.67 -8.80 5.95
CA ASP A 272 -13.98 -9.35 5.65
C ASP A 272 -14.01 -10.86 5.85
N TRP A 273 -15.13 -11.37 6.33
CA TRP A 273 -15.34 -12.80 6.61
C TRP A 273 -15.13 -13.71 5.39
N TRP A 274 -15.38 -13.20 4.19
CA TRP A 274 -15.25 -13.99 2.96
C TRP A 274 -13.81 -14.39 2.66
N ILE A 275 -12.81 -13.62 3.14
CA ILE A 275 -11.37 -13.92 2.99
C ILE A 275 -11.06 -15.24 3.71
N PHE A 276 -11.53 -15.39 4.95
CA PHE A 276 -11.36 -16.61 5.73
C PHE A 276 -12.13 -17.77 5.11
N ALA A 277 -13.34 -17.52 4.62
CA ALA A 277 -14.13 -18.53 3.92
C ALA A 277 -13.44 -19.02 2.64
N ALA A 278 -12.93 -18.12 1.82
CA ALA A 278 -12.21 -18.47 0.58
C ALA A 278 -10.93 -19.26 0.88
N ALA A 279 -10.14 -18.85 1.86
CA ALA A 279 -8.97 -19.59 2.31
C ALA A 279 -9.34 -20.99 2.81
N GLY A 280 -10.38 -21.10 3.63
CA GLY A 280 -10.88 -22.38 4.14
C GLY A 280 -11.35 -23.32 3.02
N VAL A 281 -12.09 -22.82 2.04
CA VAL A 281 -12.54 -23.60 0.89
C VAL A 281 -11.34 -24.09 0.06
N MET A 282 -10.34 -23.23 -0.17
CA MET A 282 -9.13 -23.60 -0.91
C MET A 282 -8.36 -24.73 -0.20
N VAL A 283 -8.10 -24.59 1.10
CA VAL A 283 -7.40 -25.61 1.90
C VAL A 283 -8.20 -26.91 1.92
N LEU A 284 -9.52 -26.83 2.14
CA LEU A 284 -10.39 -27.99 2.13
C LEU A 284 -10.38 -28.71 0.78
N ALA A 285 -10.45 -28.00 -0.32
CA ALA A 285 -10.45 -28.57 -1.67
C ALA A 285 -9.16 -29.35 -1.96
N VAL A 286 -7.99 -28.76 -1.68
CA VAL A 286 -6.71 -29.41 -1.92
C VAL A 286 -6.53 -30.63 -1.00
N SER A 287 -6.84 -30.47 0.29
CA SER A 287 -6.74 -31.60 1.26
C SER A 287 -7.70 -32.73 0.92
N LEU A 288 -8.93 -32.44 0.50
CA LEU A 288 -9.88 -33.46 0.04
C LEU A 288 -9.42 -34.17 -1.24
N LEU A 289 -8.80 -33.45 -2.16
CA LEU A 289 -8.21 -34.07 -3.36
C LEU A 289 -7.11 -35.07 -2.98
N SER A 290 -6.18 -34.67 -2.12
CA SER A 290 -5.10 -35.55 -1.63
C SER A 290 -5.63 -36.77 -0.91
N VAL A 291 -6.59 -36.57 0.00
CA VAL A 291 -7.21 -37.68 0.76
C VAL A 291 -8.03 -38.60 -0.15
N SER A 292 -8.81 -38.04 -1.08
CA SER A 292 -9.65 -38.80 -1.98
C SER A 292 -8.83 -39.68 -2.95
N LEU A 293 -7.70 -39.15 -3.47
CA LEU A 293 -6.79 -39.92 -4.32
C LEU A 293 -6.23 -41.15 -3.58
N GLN A 294 -5.86 -40.98 -2.30
CA GLN A 294 -5.33 -42.11 -1.51
C GLN A 294 -6.44 -43.11 -1.15
N SER A 295 -7.59 -42.62 -0.72
CA SER A 295 -8.75 -43.43 -0.40
C SER A 295 -9.22 -44.22 -1.61
N TRP A 296 -9.18 -43.64 -2.81
CA TRP A 296 -9.49 -44.33 -4.08
C TRP A 296 -8.49 -45.44 -4.37
N ARG A 297 -7.17 -45.17 -4.26
CA ARG A 297 -6.13 -46.19 -4.41
C ARG A 297 -6.34 -47.34 -3.46
N ALA A 298 -6.67 -47.06 -2.18
CA ALA A 298 -6.94 -48.10 -1.19
C ALA A 298 -8.22 -48.91 -1.49
N ALA A 299 -9.26 -48.25 -1.98
CA ALA A 299 -10.51 -48.88 -2.37
C ALA A 299 -10.34 -49.78 -3.60
N CYS A 300 -9.34 -49.54 -4.46
CA CYS A 300 -9.04 -50.37 -5.63
C CYS A 300 -8.16 -51.62 -5.32
N LEU A 301 -7.55 -51.69 -4.11
CA LEU A 301 -6.73 -52.86 -3.74
C LEU A 301 -7.55 -54.16 -3.69
N ASN A 302 -6.88 -55.31 -3.99
CA ASN A 302 -7.52 -56.60 -4.01
C ASN A 302 -7.94 -57.05 -2.60
N PRO A 303 -9.24 -57.36 -2.33
CA PRO A 303 -9.74 -57.69 -1.00
C PRO A 303 -9.10 -58.96 -0.41
N VAL A 304 -8.61 -59.89 -1.23
CA VAL A 304 -7.97 -61.14 -0.78
C VAL A 304 -6.68 -60.86 0.01
N GLU A 305 -5.92 -59.85 -0.35
CA GLU A 305 -4.69 -59.45 0.37
C GLU A 305 -4.99 -58.79 1.73
N GLY A 306 -6.15 -58.13 1.86
CA GLY A 306 -6.57 -57.47 3.10
C GLY A 306 -7.07 -58.42 4.20
N VAL A 307 -7.53 -59.60 3.85
CA VAL A 307 -8.02 -60.60 4.80
C VAL A 307 -6.92 -61.58 5.26
N ARG A 308 -5.83 -61.70 4.49
CA ARG A 308 -4.73 -62.64 4.76
C ARG A 308 -3.69 -62.08 5.77
N LYS A 309 -3.70 -60.81 6.06
CA LYS A 309 -2.89 -60.12 7.09
C LYS A 309 -3.76 -59.82 8.31
#